data_4b5c072e88d9556b4cf34965ff67d05f
#
_entry.id   4b5c072e88d9556b4cf34965ff67d05f
#
_cell.length_a   1.000
_cell.length_b   1.000
_cell.length_c   1.000
_cell.angle_alpha   90.00
_cell.angle_beta   90.00
_cell.angle_gamma   90.00
#
_symmetry.space_group_name_H-M   'P 1'
#
loop_
_entity.id
_entity.type
_entity.pdbx_description
1 polymer ?
#
loop_
_entity_poly.entity_id
_entity_poly.type
_entity_poly.pdbx_seq_one_letter_code
_entity_poly.pdbx_strand_id
1 'polypeptide(L)'
;VLEGPILAVSRQTKATIPGAPERKSFAKIQSPIEVPGLLDIQLESFAWLIGSPEWRARRQAELGEDVRVTSGLEDILEELSPIQDYSGNMSLSLSEPRFEEMKNSIDECKDKDINYSAPLYVTAEFINNETQEIKSQTVFIGDFPMMTDKGTFIVNGTERVVVSQLVRSPGVYFDQTIDKSTERPLHSVKVIPSRGAWLEFDVDKRDTVGVRIDRKRRQPVTVLLKALGWTTEQIVERFGFSEIMMSTLENDGVANMDEALLEIYRKQRPGEQPTRDLAQSLLENSFFRPKRYDLAKVGRYKFNRKLGLGGDHDGLMTLTEEDIATTIEYLVRLHVGETSMTSPTGEIIPVETDDIDHFGNRRLRTVGELIQNQVRVGLSRMERVVRERMTTQDAESITPTSLINVRPVSAAIREFFGSSQLSQFMDLNNSLSGLTHKRRLSALGPGGLSRERAGIEVRDVHASHYGRMCPIETP
;
A
#
# COMPACT_ATOMS: atom_id res chain seq x y z
N VAL A 1 27.36 5.82 15.09
CA VAL A 1 27.64 7.28 15.18
C VAL A 1 28.07 7.71 13.80
N LEU A 2 27.14 8.20 12.97
CA LEU A 2 27.43 8.81 11.68
C LEU A 2 26.99 10.27 11.77
N GLU A 3 27.97 11.13 12.04
CA GLU A 3 27.85 12.57 11.83
C GLU A 3 27.93 12.83 10.32
N GLY A 4 26.76 12.98 9.67
CA GLY A 4 26.66 13.57 8.35
C GLY A 4 26.54 15.09 8.44
N PRO A 5 27.07 15.87 7.48
CA PRO A 5 27.04 17.32 7.53
C PRO A 5 25.60 17.83 7.50
N ILE A 6 25.23 18.58 8.54
CA ILE A 6 23.98 19.33 8.59
C ILE A 6 24.07 20.40 7.50
N LEU A 7 23.36 20.20 6.40
CA LEU A 7 23.20 21.19 5.34
C LEU A 7 22.54 22.45 5.97
N ALA A 8 23.28 23.53 5.91
CA ALA A 8 22.82 24.85 6.33
C ALA A 8 21.64 25.26 5.44
N VAL A 9 20.43 25.08 5.94
CA VAL A 9 19.21 25.60 5.33
C VAL A 9 19.34 27.14 5.27
N SER A 10 19.19 27.68 4.07
CA SER A 10 19.28 29.12 3.83
C SER A 10 18.29 29.85 4.73
N ARG A 11 18.81 30.75 5.55
CA ARG A 11 17.99 31.68 6.33
C ARG A 11 17.11 32.47 5.37
N GLN A 12 15.83 32.13 5.27
CA GLN A 12 14.87 33.07 4.77
C GLN A 12 14.88 34.27 5.72
N THR A 13 15.40 35.37 5.27
CA THR A 13 15.36 36.65 5.98
C THR A 13 13.89 36.98 6.20
N LYS A 14 13.41 36.76 7.42
CA LYS A 14 12.08 37.26 7.85
C LYS A 14 12.05 38.74 7.52
N ALA A 15 11.13 39.15 6.65
CA ALA A 15 10.89 40.55 6.34
C ALA A 15 10.64 41.30 7.66
N THR A 16 11.63 42.04 8.11
CA THR A 16 11.55 42.82 9.34
C THR A 16 10.73 44.05 9.03
N ILE A 17 9.56 44.17 9.62
CA ILE A 17 8.74 45.37 9.49
C ILE A 17 9.51 46.54 10.11
N PRO A 18 9.85 47.59 9.36
CA PRO A 18 10.59 48.71 9.91
C PRO A 18 9.85 49.31 11.11
N GLY A 19 10.54 49.42 12.27
CA GLY A 19 9.97 49.98 13.50
C GLY A 19 9.30 48.95 14.44
N ALA A 20 9.27 47.68 14.11
CA ALA A 20 8.80 46.65 15.04
C ALA A 20 9.85 46.38 16.12
N PRO A 21 9.44 46.25 17.40
CA PRO A 21 10.38 45.95 18.50
C PRO A 21 11.03 44.57 18.29
N GLU A 22 12.30 44.48 18.57
CA GLU A 22 13.05 43.22 18.49
C GLU A 22 12.46 42.18 19.47
N ARG A 23 12.03 41.05 18.94
CA ARG A 23 11.48 39.95 19.75
C ARG A 23 12.61 39.15 20.41
N LYS A 24 12.67 39.16 21.73
CA LYS A 24 13.56 38.30 22.49
C LYS A 24 12.99 36.88 22.52
N SER A 25 13.83 35.90 22.14
CA SER A 25 13.46 34.49 22.26
C SER A 25 13.97 33.94 23.62
N PHE A 26 13.07 33.32 24.36
CA PHE A 26 13.39 32.59 25.60
C PHE A 26 13.42 31.08 25.36
N ALA A 27 13.44 30.63 24.12
CA ALA A 27 13.50 29.22 23.76
C ALA A 27 14.84 28.61 24.21
N LYS A 28 14.76 27.41 24.79
CA LYS A 28 15.96 26.62 25.17
C LYS A 28 16.71 26.11 23.93
N ILE A 29 16.02 25.92 22.80
CA ILE A 29 16.57 25.50 21.53
C ILE A 29 16.75 26.73 20.65
N GLN A 30 17.99 27.02 20.26
CA GLN A 30 18.31 28.22 19.46
C GLN A 30 17.90 28.12 18.00
N SER A 31 17.85 26.90 17.47
CA SER A 31 17.44 26.62 16.08
C SER A 31 16.23 25.71 16.07
N PRO A 32 15.00 26.24 16.20
CA PRO A 32 13.79 25.42 16.10
C PRO A 32 13.68 24.84 14.68
N ILE A 33 13.18 23.61 14.59
CA ILE A 33 12.80 23.01 13.32
C ILE A 33 11.74 23.90 12.66
N GLU A 34 11.94 24.22 11.38
CA GLU A 34 10.95 24.99 10.62
C GLU A 34 9.62 24.23 10.59
N VAL A 35 8.54 24.96 10.82
CA VAL A 35 7.18 24.40 10.71
C VAL A 35 6.88 24.22 9.22
N PRO A 36 6.50 23.00 8.78
CA PRO A 36 6.14 22.79 7.38
C PRO A 36 4.95 23.65 6.97
N GLY A 37 4.82 23.94 5.68
CA GLY A 37 3.70 24.70 5.15
C GLY A 37 2.36 24.03 5.47
N LEU A 38 1.34 24.84 5.69
CA LEU A 38 0.03 24.34 6.12
C LEU A 38 -0.66 23.46 5.06
N LEU A 39 -0.31 23.62 3.79
CA LEU A 39 -0.87 22.86 2.66
C LEU A 39 0.09 21.78 2.09
N ASP A 40 1.30 21.66 2.64
CA ASP A 40 2.32 20.75 2.11
C ASP A 40 1.84 19.29 2.03
N ILE A 41 1.01 18.87 2.96
CA ILE A 41 0.41 17.52 2.93
C ILE A 41 -0.37 17.24 1.64
N GLN A 42 -0.97 18.26 1.05
CA GLN A 42 -1.70 18.17 -0.21
C GLN A 42 -0.76 18.39 -1.41
N LEU A 43 -0.05 19.52 -1.42
CA LEU A 43 0.76 19.98 -2.54
C LEU A 43 1.95 19.06 -2.82
N GLU A 44 2.72 18.70 -1.80
CA GLU A 44 3.90 17.83 -1.93
C GLU A 44 3.54 16.43 -2.43
N SER A 45 2.46 15.88 -1.88
CA SER A 45 1.99 14.56 -2.28
C SER A 45 1.53 14.51 -3.74
N PHE A 46 0.86 15.57 -4.21
CA PHE A 46 0.44 15.66 -5.60
C PHE A 46 1.63 15.95 -6.53
N ALA A 47 2.55 16.83 -6.11
CA ALA A 47 3.79 17.11 -6.84
C ALA A 47 4.64 15.85 -7.06
N TRP A 48 4.72 14.97 -6.05
CA TRP A 48 5.32 13.65 -6.19
C TRP A 48 4.61 12.78 -7.22
N LEU A 49 3.28 12.74 -7.18
CA LEU A 49 2.50 11.92 -8.11
C LEU A 49 2.78 12.28 -9.57
N ILE A 50 2.69 13.57 -9.91
CA ILE A 50 2.88 14.05 -11.28
C ILE A 50 4.35 14.20 -11.67
N GLY A 51 5.26 14.20 -10.70
CA GLY A 51 6.69 14.44 -10.92
C GLY A 51 6.98 15.86 -11.36
N SER A 52 6.45 16.86 -10.63
CA SER A 52 6.68 18.27 -10.99
C SER A 52 8.18 18.60 -11.04
N PRO A 53 8.62 19.48 -11.95
CA PRO A 53 10.06 19.82 -12.07
C PRO A 53 10.68 20.32 -10.77
N GLU A 54 9.94 21.13 -10.01
CA GLU A 54 10.39 21.69 -8.72
C GLU A 54 10.56 20.59 -7.66
N TRP A 55 9.62 19.65 -7.58
CA TRP A 55 9.70 18.51 -6.68
C TRP A 55 10.88 17.60 -7.06
N ARG A 56 11.08 17.30 -8.35
CA ARG A 56 12.21 16.49 -8.82
C ARG A 56 13.54 17.13 -8.47
N ALA A 57 13.71 18.43 -8.76
CA ALA A 57 14.94 19.16 -8.48
C ALA A 57 15.28 19.15 -6.98
N ARG A 58 14.29 19.37 -6.12
CA ARG A 58 14.45 19.33 -4.67
C ARG A 58 14.81 17.93 -4.18
N ARG A 59 14.10 16.92 -4.67
CA ARG A 59 14.36 15.54 -4.27
C ARG A 59 15.70 15.01 -4.77
N GLN A 60 16.11 15.42 -5.97
CA GLN A 60 17.45 15.10 -6.51
C GLN A 60 18.56 15.73 -5.66
N ALA A 61 18.37 16.97 -5.20
CA ALA A 61 19.33 17.63 -4.31
C ALA A 61 19.44 16.93 -2.93
N GLU A 62 18.36 16.35 -2.43
CA GLU A 62 18.36 15.59 -1.16
C GLU A 62 19.03 14.21 -1.28
N LEU A 63 18.81 13.50 -2.38
CA LEU A 63 19.27 12.12 -2.57
C LEU A 63 20.64 11.99 -3.22
N GLY A 64 21.16 13.07 -3.84
CA GLY A 64 22.38 13.06 -4.62
C GLY A 64 22.15 12.76 -6.11
N GLU A 65 23.16 13.03 -6.94
CA GLU A 65 23.06 12.92 -8.41
C GLU A 65 22.95 11.47 -8.90
N ASP A 66 23.48 10.51 -8.15
CA ASP A 66 23.54 9.09 -8.54
C ASP A 66 22.21 8.33 -8.34
N VAL A 67 21.21 8.92 -7.66
CA VAL A 67 19.94 8.29 -7.38
C VAL A 67 18.87 8.76 -8.36
N ARG A 68 18.29 7.84 -9.12
CA ARG A 68 17.15 8.15 -10.00
C ARG A 68 15.90 8.48 -9.16
N VAL A 69 15.37 9.67 -9.37
CA VAL A 69 14.12 10.13 -8.74
C VAL A 69 12.95 9.80 -9.66
N THR A 70 12.09 8.89 -9.24
CA THR A 70 10.86 8.49 -9.95
C THR A 70 9.64 9.18 -9.37
N SER A 71 8.67 9.50 -10.21
CA SER A 71 7.37 10.02 -9.80
C SER A 71 6.38 8.89 -9.54
N GLY A 72 5.30 9.19 -8.83
CA GLY A 72 4.27 8.19 -8.55
C GLY A 72 3.60 7.61 -9.80
N LEU A 73 3.50 8.37 -10.90
CA LEU A 73 3.00 7.84 -12.18
C LEU A 73 4.03 6.98 -12.89
N GLU A 74 5.32 7.36 -12.86
CA GLU A 74 6.38 6.53 -13.43
C GLU A 74 6.47 5.19 -12.72
N ASP A 75 6.42 5.17 -11.38
CA ASP A 75 6.45 3.95 -10.58
C ASP A 75 5.36 2.94 -11.02
N ILE A 76 4.14 3.42 -11.30
CA ILE A 76 3.05 2.53 -11.75
C ILE A 76 3.29 2.03 -13.18
N LEU A 77 3.76 2.89 -14.07
CA LEU A 77 4.01 2.51 -15.45
C LEU A 77 5.15 1.48 -15.54
N GLU A 78 6.20 1.64 -14.73
CA GLU A 78 7.29 0.67 -14.61
C GLU A 78 6.82 -0.66 -13.99
N GLU A 79 5.96 -0.61 -12.96
CA GLU A 79 5.39 -1.80 -12.34
C GLU A 79 4.53 -2.62 -13.32
N LEU A 80 3.77 -1.94 -14.17
CA LEU A 80 2.89 -2.57 -15.16
C LEU A 80 3.66 -3.13 -16.34
N SER A 81 4.73 -2.44 -16.75
CA SER A 81 5.53 -2.77 -17.94
C SER A 81 6.59 -3.85 -17.63
N PRO A 82 6.87 -4.76 -18.58
CA PRO A 82 6.18 -4.97 -19.84
C PRO A 82 4.87 -5.78 -19.70
N ILE A 83 3.86 -5.41 -20.50
CA ILE A 83 2.64 -6.20 -20.67
C ILE A 83 2.94 -7.24 -21.75
N GLN A 84 3.00 -8.51 -21.38
CA GLN A 84 3.32 -9.61 -22.29
C GLN A 84 2.06 -10.39 -22.67
N ASP A 85 2.07 -10.89 -23.89
CA ASP A 85 1.11 -11.88 -24.34
C ASP A 85 1.28 -13.23 -23.62
N TYR A 86 0.29 -14.12 -23.74
CA TYR A 86 0.34 -15.46 -23.14
C TYR A 86 1.47 -16.32 -23.69
N SER A 87 1.87 -16.12 -24.95
CA SER A 87 3.00 -16.81 -25.59
C SER A 87 4.36 -16.16 -25.30
N GLY A 88 4.38 -14.93 -24.79
CA GLY A 88 5.61 -14.16 -24.55
C GLY A 88 6.25 -13.58 -25.83
N ASN A 89 5.59 -13.72 -26.99
CA ASN A 89 6.13 -13.27 -28.28
C ASN A 89 5.96 -11.76 -28.50
N MET A 90 4.99 -11.15 -27.86
CA MET A 90 4.71 -9.73 -27.97
C MET A 90 4.76 -9.06 -26.62
N SER A 91 5.31 -7.86 -26.56
CA SER A 91 5.36 -7.05 -25.35
C SER A 91 5.04 -5.58 -25.63
N LEU A 92 4.34 -4.95 -24.69
CA LEU A 92 4.03 -3.52 -24.71
C LEU A 92 4.58 -2.90 -23.43
N SER A 93 5.43 -1.90 -23.57
CA SER A 93 5.96 -1.10 -22.48
C SER A 93 5.38 0.30 -22.52
N LEU A 94 5.08 0.85 -21.34
CA LEU A 94 4.58 2.22 -21.16
C LEU A 94 5.61 2.99 -20.35
N SER A 95 6.00 4.16 -20.83
CA SER A 95 7.02 4.99 -20.18
C SER A 95 6.72 6.48 -20.36
N GLU A 96 7.50 7.33 -19.70
CA GLU A 96 7.54 8.78 -19.88
C GLU A 96 6.16 9.48 -19.84
N PRO A 97 5.49 9.52 -18.69
CA PRO A 97 4.25 10.28 -18.58
C PRO A 97 4.52 11.77 -18.78
N ARG A 98 3.77 12.41 -19.69
CA ARG A 98 3.87 13.84 -20.02
C ARG A 98 2.52 14.51 -19.93
N PHE A 99 2.49 15.67 -19.33
CA PHE A 99 1.31 16.52 -19.30
C PHE A 99 1.45 17.65 -20.32
N GLU A 100 0.39 17.91 -21.07
CA GLU A 100 0.27 19.11 -21.87
C GLU A 100 -0.32 20.27 -21.05
N GLU A 101 -0.26 21.46 -21.62
CA GLU A 101 -0.82 22.65 -20.99
C GLU A 101 -2.33 22.53 -20.77
N MET A 102 -2.79 23.09 -19.68
CA MET A 102 -4.21 23.13 -19.35
C MET A 102 -4.97 24.05 -20.30
N LYS A 103 -6.09 23.56 -20.83
CA LYS A 103 -6.88 24.28 -21.85
C LYS A 103 -7.69 25.43 -21.27
N ASN A 104 -8.08 25.35 -20.01
CA ASN A 104 -8.98 26.30 -19.37
C ASN A 104 -8.40 26.80 -18.05
N SER A 105 -8.68 28.03 -17.70
CA SER A 105 -8.34 28.59 -16.39
C SER A 105 -9.26 28.06 -15.29
N ILE A 106 -8.86 28.27 -14.03
CA ILE A 106 -9.63 27.86 -12.86
C ILE A 106 -11.04 28.47 -12.85
N ASP A 107 -11.13 29.77 -13.16
CA ASP A 107 -12.41 30.50 -13.15
C ASP A 107 -13.31 30.03 -14.29
N GLU A 108 -12.75 29.84 -15.48
CA GLU A 108 -13.50 29.26 -16.61
C GLU A 108 -14.04 27.87 -16.33
N CYS A 109 -13.27 27.03 -15.60
CA CYS A 109 -13.72 25.70 -15.21
C CYS A 109 -14.91 25.75 -14.25
N LYS A 110 -14.94 26.74 -13.35
CA LYS A 110 -16.06 26.95 -12.43
C LYS A 110 -17.30 27.50 -13.14
N ASP A 111 -17.11 28.44 -14.06
CA ASP A 111 -18.20 29.08 -14.77
C ASP A 111 -18.87 28.16 -15.80
N LYS A 112 -18.11 27.25 -16.40
CA LYS A 112 -18.57 26.33 -17.45
C LYS A 112 -18.93 24.94 -16.92
N ASP A 113 -18.86 24.69 -15.60
CA ASP A 113 -19.09 23.38 -14.96
C ASP A 113 -18.23 22.24 -15.54
N ILE A 114 -16.96 22.54 -15.86
CA ILE A 114 -16.01 21.57 -16.39
C ILE A 114 -14.90 21.21 -15.38
N ASN A 115 -14.11 20.20 -15.71
CA ASN A 115 -13.00 19.78 -14.89
C ASN A 115 -11.74 20.61 -15.16
N TYR A 116 -11.01 20.95 -14.11
CA TYR A 116 -9.67 21.48 -14.22
C TYR A 116 -8.69 20.32 -14.39
N SER A 117 -8.27 20.05 -15.63
CA SER A 117 -7.50 18.88 -16.01
C SER A 117 -6.48 19.19 -17.10
N ALA A 118 -5.40 18.42 -17.11
CA ALA A 118 -4.40 18.43 -18.17
C ALA A 118 -4.42 17.10 -18.95
N PRO A 119 -4.24 17.11 -20.28
CA PRO A 119 -4.10 15.90 -21.06
C PRO A 119 -2.84 15.14 -20.65
N LEU A 120 -2.99 13.85 -20.34
CA LEU A 120 -1.88 12.93 -20.01
C LEU A 120 -1.54 12.08 -21.21
N TYR A 121 -0.29 12.10 -21.63
CA TYR A 121 0.29 11.25 -22.66
C TYR A 121 1.37 10.37 -22.08
N VAL A 122 1.54 9.19 -22.68
CA VAL A 122 2.63 8.26 -22.37
C VAL A 122 3.27 7.77 -23.67
N THR A 123 4.55 7.43 -23.61
CA THR A 123 5.25 6.76 -24.69
C THR A 123 4.96 5.26 -24.58
N ALA A 124 4.39 4.68 -25.63
CA ALA A 124 4.07 3.25 -25.73
C ALA A 124 5.01 2.60 -26.76
N GLU A 125 5.76 1.61 -26.32
CA GLU A 125 6.68 0.83 -27.14
C GLU A 125 6.16 -0.60 -27.27
N PHE A 126 5.83 -0.99 -28.48
CA PHE A 126 5.43 -2.36 -28.82
C PHE A 126 6.61 -3.08 -29.44
N ILE A 127 6.96 -4.23 -28.91
CA ILE A 127 8.03 -5.10 -29.37
C ILE A 127 7.43 -6.44 -29.77
N ASN A 128 7.68 -6.83 -31.01
CA ASN A 128 7.40 -8.17 -31.51
C ASN A 128 8.70 -8.97 -31.55
N ASN A 129 8.84 -9.96 -30.68
CA ASN A 129 10.06 -10.76 -30.57
C ASN A 129 10.27 -11.72 -31.77
N GLU A 130 9.22 -12.07 -32.50
CA GLU A 130 9.34 -12.94 -33.69
C GLU A 130 9.92 -12.18 -34.91
N THR A 131 9.41 -10.95 -35.14
CA THR A 131 9.83 -10.13 -36.27
C THR A 131 10.95 -9.16 -35.94
N GLN A 132 11.31 -9.02 -34.64
CA GLN A 132 12.26 -8.01 -34.11
C GLN A 132 11.83 -6.57 -34.42
N GLU A 133 10.54 -6.35 -34.64
CA GLU A 133 9.99 -5.04 -34.95
C GLU A 133 9.67 -4.27 -33.66
N ILE A 134 10.13 -3.00 -33.60
CA ILE A 134 9.84 -2.08 -32.50
C ILE A 134 9.02 -0.91 -33.05
N LYS A 135 7.81 -0.72 -32.51
CA LYS A 135 6.93 0.42 -32.82
C LYS A 135 6.77 1.30 -31.59
N SER A 136 7.27 2.54 -31.63
CA SER A 136 7.11 3.52 -30.55
C SER A 136 6.12 4.61 -30.97
N GLN A 137 5.16 4.92 -30.12
CA GLN A 137 4.15 5.96 -30.34
C GLN A 137 3.77 6.64 -29.05
N THR A 138 3.51 7.94 -29.11
CA THR A 138 2.91 8.69 -27.99
C THR A 138 1.41 8.49 -27.99
N VAL A 139 0.86 8.03 -26.87
CA VAL A 139 -0.56 7.67 -26.72
C VAL A 139 -1.20 8.56 -25.67
N PHE A 140 -2.36 9.14 -26.00
CA PHE A 140 -3.21 9.87 -25.06
C PHE A 140 -3.87 8.89 -24.09
N ILE A 141 -3.72 9.10 -22.79
CA ILE A 141 -4.33 8.26 -21.74
C ILE A 141 -5.64 8.83 -21.23
N GLY A 142 -5.76 10.14 -21.20
CA GLY A 142 -6.97 10.82 -20.75
C GLY A 142 -6.69 12.18 -20.13
N ASP A 143 -7.77 12.90 -19.82
CA ASP A 143 -7.68 14.14 -19.08
C ASP A 143 -7.50 13.82 -17.58
N PHE A 144 -6.37 14.26 -17.03
CA PHE A 144 -6.00 14.02 -15.65
C PHE A 144 -6.32 15.25 -14.79
N PRO A 145 -7.13 15.11 -13.72
CA PRO A 145 -7.47 16.24 -12.85
C PRO A 145 -6.23 16.81 -12.18
N MET A 146 -6.06 18.12 -12.31
CA MET A 146 -4.94 18.85 -11.74
C MET A 146 -5.33 19.53 -10.43
N MET A 147 -4.39 19.59 -9.51
CA MET A 147 -4.56 20.29 -8.25
C MET A 147 -4.31 21.79 -8.46
N THR A 148 -5.12 22.62 -7.83
CA THR A 148 -4.91 24.07 -7.78
C THR A 148 -3.81 24.43 -6.78
N ASP A 149 -3.27 25.64 -6.86
CA ASP A 149 -2.28 26.16 -5.89
C ASP A 149 -2.80 26.17 -4.45
N LYS A 150 -4.12 26.13 -4.28
CA LYS A 150 -4.79 26.07 -2.98
C LYS A 150 -4.96 24.64 -2.45
N GLY A 151 -4.46 23.61 -3.14
CA GLY A 151 -4.56 22.21 -2.73
C GLY A 151 -5.95 21.58 -2.93
N THR A 152 -6.71 22.07 -3.89
CA THR A 152 -8.07 21.60 -4.22
C THR A 152 -8.14 21.09 -5.66
N PHE A 153 -9.21 20.36 -5.98
CA PHE A 153 -9.54 19.91 -7.33
C PHE A 153 -10.86 20.53 -7.76
N ILE A 154 -10.98 20.85 -9.06
CA ILE A 154 -12.23 21.30 -9.64
C ILE A 154 -12.78 20.20 -10.53
N VAL A 155 -13.93 19.66 -10.12
CA VAL A 155 -14.61 18.56 -10.80
C VAL A 155 -16.06 18.97 -11.08
N ASN A 156 -16.43 19.02 -12.36
CA ASN A 156 -17.73 19.51 -12.79
C ASN A 156 -18.06 20.90 -12.19
N GLY A 157 -17.10 21.83 -12.26
CA GLY A 157 -17.23 23.18 -11.73
C GLY A 157 -17.17 23.30 -10.20
N THR A 158 -17.27 22.18 -9.47
CA THR A 158 -17.27 22.19 -8.00
C THR A 158 -15.87 21.98 -7.43
N GLU A 159 -15.53 22.77 -6.41
CA GLU A 159 -14.24 22.64 -5.72
C GLU A 159 -14.31 21.50 -4.70
N ARG A 160 -13.37 20.56 -4.82
CA ARG A 160 -13.30 19.36 -3.98
C ARG A 160 -11.95 19.24 -3.29
N VAL A 161 -11.96 18.64 -2.11
CA VAL A 161 -10.78 18.28 -1.34
C VAL A 161 -10.71 16.77 -1.22
N VAL A 162 -9.54 16.20 -1.51
CA VAL A 162 -9.25 14.80 -1.25
C VAL A 162 -8.64 14.70 0.15
N VAL A 163 -9.38 14.08 1.06
CA VAL A 163 -8.97 13.92 2.46
C VAL A 163 -7.95 12.79 2.57
N SER A 164 -6.86 13.04 3.28
CA SER A 164 -5.85 12.03 3.56
C SER A 164 -6.42 10.92 4.45
N GLN A 165 -5.99 9.68 4.20
CA GLN A 165 -6.52 8.50 4.89
C GLN A 165 -5.50 7.92 5.88
N LEU A 166 -5.94 7.65 7.11
CA LEU A 166 -5.18 6.86 8.08
C LEU A 166 -5.45 5.38 7.85
N VAL A 167 -4.40 4.62 7.60
CA VAL A 167 -4.46 3.17 7.39
C VAL A 167 -3.45 2.47 8.28
N ARG A 168 -3.71 1.21 8.58
CA ARG A 168 -2.70 0.38 9.24
C ARG A 168 -1.49 0.22 8.32
N SER A 169 -0.30 0.44 8.86
CA SER A 169 0.94 0.24 8.10
C SER A 169 1.06 -1.23 7.68
N PRO A 170 1.58 -1.55 6.48
CA PRO A 170 1.88 -2.94 6.14
C PRO A 170 2.92 -3.52 7.10
N GLY A 171 2.84 -4.82 7.35
CA GLY A 171 3.71 -5.54 8.28
C GLY A 171 3.00 -6.68 8.98
N VAL A 172 3.60 -7.19 10.06
CA VAL A 172 3.05 -8.23 10.91
C VAL A 172 2.63 -7.64 12.26
N TYR A 173 1.45 -8.05 12.76
CA TYR A 173 0.86 -7.52 14.00
C TYR A 173 0.31 -8.63 14.84
N PHE A 174 0.79 -8.73 16.06
CA PHE A 174 0.36 -9.68 17.08
C PHE A 174 -0.61 -8.99 18.03
N ASP A 175 -1.77 -9.61 18.19
CA ASP A 175 -2.89 -9.07 18.96
C ASP A 175 -3.36 -10.11 20.00
N GLN A 176 -3.87 -9.63 21.11
CA GLN A 176 -4.42 -10.45 22.17
C GLN A 176 -5.86 -10.07 22.42
N THR A 177 -6.74 -11.07 22.44
CA THR A 177 -8.15 -10.90 22.77
C THR A 177 -8.52 -11.83 23.92
N ILE A 178 -9.37 -11.37 24.85
CA ILE A 178 -9.86 -12.21 25.94
C ILE A 178 -11.16 -12.87 25.49
N ASP A 179 -11.20 -14.20 25.50
CA ASP A 179 -12.43 -14.93 25.20
C ASP A 179 -13.45 -14.74 26.33
N LYS A 180 -14.64 -14.25 25.96
CA LYS A 180 -15.72 -13.94 26.92
C LYS A 180 -16.27 -15.16 27.65
N SER A 181 -16.05 -16.38 27.12
CA SER A 181 -16.60 -17.62 27.68
C SER A 181 -15.64 -18.32 28.64
N THR A 182 -14.32 -18.23 28.36
CA THR A 182 -13.28 -18.94 29.12
C THR A 182 -12.35 -18.01 29.89
N GLU A 183 -12.48 -16.70 29.69
CA GLU A 183 -11.60 -15.64 30.25
C GLU A 183 -10.11 -15.86 29.94
N ARG A 184 -9.79 -16.73 28.98
CA ARG A 184 -8.42 -17.00 28.56
C ARG A 184 -7.97 -15.98 27.51
N PRO A 185 -6.70 -15.57 27.55
CA PRO A 185 -6.12 -14.76 26.48
C PRO A 185 -5.95 -15.63 25.23
N LEU A 186 -6.53 -15.21 24.12
CA LEU A 186 -6.34 -15.81 22.80
C LEU A 186 -5.48 -14.87 21.98
N HIS A 187 -4.44 -15.42 21.36
CA HIS A 187 -3.52 -14.65 20.53
C HIS A 187 -3.82 -14.84 19.05
N SER A 188 -3.66 -13.78 18.32
CA SER A 188 -3.80 -13.79 16.86
C SER A 188 -2.71 -12.94 16.22
N VAL A 189 -2.38 -13.25 14.98
CA VAL A 189 -1.45 -12.45 14.18
C VAL A 189 -2.04 -12.16 12.82
N LYS A 190 -1.80 -10.95 12.34
CA LYS A 190 -2.24 -10.50 11.02
C LYS A 190 -1.05 -10.01 10.22
N VAL A 191 -0.81 -10.65 9.09
CA VAL A 191 0.13 -10.18 8.08
C VAL A 191 -0.64 -9.31 7.09
N ILE A 192 -0.32 -8.02 7.08
CA ILE A 192 -1.00 -7.01 6.28
C ILE A 192 -0.03 -6.52 5.21
N PRO A 193 -0.27 -6.83 3.93
CA PRO A 193 0.53 -6.27 2.83
C PRO A 193 0.07 -4.84 2.50
N SER A 194 0.89 -4.11 1.76
CA SER A 194 0.48 -2.88 1.08
C SER A 194 -0.52 -3.18 -0.03
N ARG A 195 -0.29 -4.29 -0.74
CA ARG A 195 -1.18 -4.83 -1.79
C ARG A 195 -1.16 -6.35 -1.75
N GLY A 196 -2.33 -6.97 -1.76
CA GLY A 196 -2.48 -8.43 -1.79
C GLY A 196 -3.44 -8.98 -0.75
N ALA A 197 -3.46 -10.29 -0.61
CA ALA A 197 -4.31 -11.01 0.32
C ALA A 197 -3.77 -10.90 1.76
N TRP A 198 -4.66 -10.71 2.72
CA TRP A 198 -4.31 -10.77 4.13
C TRP A 198 -4.11 -12.22 4.55
N LEU A 199 -3.13 -12.43 5.43
CA LEU A 199 -2.89 -13.72 6.07
C LEU A 199 -3.06 -13.54 7.57
N GLU A 200 -4.04 -14.24 8.13
CA GLU A 200 -4.36 -14.15 9.56
C GLU A 200 -4.20 -15.52 10.20
N PHE A 201 -3.48 -15.58 11.33
CA PHE A 201 -3.38 -16.79 12.15
C PHE A 201 -4.03 -16.52 13.48
N ASP A 202 -4.75 -17.49 14.00
CA ASP A 202 -5.43 -17.41 15.29
C ASP A 202 -5.26 -18.70 16.09
N VAL A 203 -5.14 -18.57 17.41
CA VAL A 203 -5.24 -19.68 18.33
C VAL A 203 -6.68 -19.75 18.84
N ASP A 204 -7.32 -20.90 18.68
CA ASP A 204 -8.68 -21.12 19.11
C ASP A 204 -8.70 -21.58 20.59
N LYS A 205 -9.87 -21.47 21.22
CA LYS A 205 -10.15 -21.96 22.58
C LYS A 205 -9.93 -23.47 22.80
N ARG A 206 -9.73 -24.23 21.73
CA ARG A 206 -9.35 -25.63 21.74
C ARG A 206 -7.85 -25.86 21.66
N ASP A 207 -7.09 -24.80 21.80
CA ASP A 207 -5.62 -24.80 21.67
C ASP A 207 -5.17 -25.38 20.31
N THR A 208 -5.82 -24.94 19.23
CA THR A 208 -5.41 -25.26 17.85
C THR A 208 -5.08 -23.98 17.08
N VAL A 209 -4.02 -24.02 16.28
CA VAL A 209 -3.62 -22.91 15.42
C VAL A 209 -4.33 -22.99 14.09
N GLY A 210 -5.06 -21.95 13.75
CA GLY A 210 -5.76 -21.83 12.47
C GLY A 210 -5.21 -20.72 11.60
N VAL A 211 -5.47 -20.81 10.30
CA VAL A 211 -5.15 -19.80 9.31
C VAL A 211 -6.38 -19.38 8.53
N ARG A 212 -6.48 -18.10 8.24
CA ARG A 212 -7.45 -17.52 7.31
C ARG A 212 -6.71 -16.76 6.22
N ILE A 213 -6.99 -17.12 4.99
CA ILE A 213 -6.45 -16.45 3.81
C ILE A 213 -7.54 -15.52 3.26
N ASP A 214 -7.24 -14.23 3.13
CA ASP A 214 -8.14 -13.21 2.61
C ASP A 214 -9.54 -13.21 3.27
N ARG A 215 -9.57 -13.34 4.62
CA ARG A 215 -10.79 -13.34 5.43
C ARG A 215 -11.79 -14.47 5.13
N LYS A 216 -11.34 -15.52 4.45
CA LYS A 216 -12.15 -16.71 4.16
C LYS A 216 -12.24 -17.64 5.37
N ARG A 217 -12.82 -18.83 5.17
CA ARG A 217 -13.00 -19.81 6.25
C ARG A 217 -11.70 -20.25 6.87
N ARG A 218 -11.68 -20.35 8.20
CA ARG A 218 -10.55 -20.87 8.99
C ARG A 218 -10.20 -22.31 8.60
N GLN A 219 -8.95 -22.64 8.59
CA GLN A 219 -8.40 -23.98 8.39
C GLN A 219 -7.18 -24.19 9.29
N PRO A 220 -6.79 -25.45 9.61
CA PRO A 220 -5.58 -25.70 10.36
C PRO A 220 -4.35 -25.10 9.68
N VAL A 221 -3.43 -24.56 10.45
CA VAL A 221 -2.19 -23.95 9.91
C VAL A 221 -1.29 -25.00 9.26
N THR A 222 -1.34 -26.23 9.73
CA THR A 222 -0.59 -27.37 9.17
C THR A 222 -0.95 -27.66 7.72
N VAL A 223 -2.21 -27.43 7.32
CA VAL A 223 -2.65 -27.53 5.92
C VAL A 223 -1.90 -26.51 5.06
N LEU A 224 -1.73 -25.26 5.53
CA LEU A 224 -0.97 -24.27 4.80
C LEU A 224 0.51 -24.65 4.69
N LEU A 225 1.13 -25.12 5.77
CA LEU A 225 2.54 -25.55 5.75
C LEU A 225 2.76 -26.72 4.80
N LYS A 226 1.88 -27.73 4.81
CA LYS A 226 1.92 -28.86 3.87
C LYS A 226 1.72 -28.39 2.41
N ALA A 227 0.83 -27.44 2.17
CA ALA A 227 0.61 -26.86 0.85
C ALA A 227 1.84 -26.08 0.33
N LEU A 228 2.66 -25.53 1.22
CA LEU A 228 3.94 -24.89 0.91
C LEU A 228 5.08 -25.91 0.68
N GLY A 229 4.82 -27.20 0.84
CA GLY A 229 5.77 -28.28 0.61
C GLY A 229 6.46 -28.83 1.87
N TRP A 230 6.07 -28.38 3.06
CA TRP A 230 6.63 -28.89 4.30
C TRP A 230 6.14 -30.32 4.58
N THR A 231 7.07 -31.20 4.93
CA THR A 231 6.73 -32.53 5.38
C THR A 231 6.31 -32.52 6.85
N THR A 232 5.56 -33.55 7.26
CA THR A 232 5.16 -33.68 8.66
C THR A 232 6.38 -33.74 9.61
N GLU A 233 7.49 -34.34 9.17
CA GLU A 233 8.74 -34.41 9.92
C GLU A 233 9.36 -33.02 10.14
N GLN A 234 9.41 -32.17 9.10
CA GLN A 234 9.89 -30.79 9.18
C GLN A 234 9.02 -29.93 10.11
N ILE A 235 7.70 -30.14 10.07
CA ILE A 235 6.77 -29.43 10.97
C ILE A 235 7.04 -29.83 12.42
N VAL A 236 7.25 -31.15 12.69
CA VAL A 236 7.56 -31.65 14.04
C VAL A 236 8.95 -31.16 14.48
N GLU A 237 9.94 -31.14 13.61
CA GLU A 237 11.28 -30.64 13.94
C GLU A 237 11.26 -29.17 14.34
N ARG A 238 10.53 -28.33 13.58
CA ARG A 238 10.46 -26.89 13.83
C ARG A 238 9.56 -26.51 15.01
N PHE A 239 8.42 -27.19 15.15
CA PHE A 239 7.36 -26.80 16.10
C PHE A 239 7.09 -27.83 17.20
N GLY A 240 7.88 -28.90 17.29
CA GLY A 240 7.69 -30.01 18.25
C GLY A 240 7.81 -29.61 19.73
N PHE A 241 8.31 -28.40 20.00
CA PHE A 241 8.31 -27.81 21.34
C PHE A 241 6.91 -27.45 21.86
N SER A 242 5.90 -27.37 20.98
CA SER A 242 4.57 -26.86 21.30
C SER A 242 3.49 -27.95 21.19
N GLU A 243 2.81 -28.23 22.31
CA GLU A 243 1.66 -29.14 22.37
C GLU A 243 0.51 -28.65 21.46
N ILE A 244 0.35 -27.33 21.30
CA ILE A 244 -0.69 -26.68 20.48
C ILE A 244 -0.50 -27.04 19.00
N MET A 245 0.73 -27.02 18.50
CA MET A 245 1.01 -27.41 17.13
C MET A 245 0.85 -28.91 16.91
N MET A 246 1.20 -29.74 17.90
CA MET A 246 0.98 -31.19 17.84
C MET A 246 -0.51 -31.51 17.82
N SER A 247 -1.30 -30.89 18.69
CA SER A 247 -2.77 -31.02 18.68
C SER A 247 -3.38 -30.56 17.35
N THR A 248 -2.84 -29.51 16.75
CA THR A 248 -3.29 -29.03 15.43
C THR A 248 -2.96 -30.04 14.32
N LEU A 249 -1.80 -30.67 14.39
CA LEU A 249 -1.35 -31.69 13.43
C LEU A 249 -2.19 -33.00 13.54
N GLU A 250 -2.57 -33.39 14.74
CA GLU A 250 -3.45 -34.57 14.98
C GLU A 250 -4.87 -34.33 14.44
N ASN A 251 -5.35 -33.09 14.52
CA ASN A 251 -6.67 -32.69 14.00
C ASN A 251 -6.65 -32.35 12.49
N ASP A 252 -5.51 -32.47 11.83
CA ASP A 252 -5.34 -32.21 10.43
C ASP A 252 -5.75 -33.44 9.60
N GLY A 253 -6.82 -33.33 8.85
CA GLY A 253 -7.34 -34.40 7.99
C GLY A 253 -6.59 -34.60 6.67
N VAL A 254 -5.41 -33.96 6.48
CA VAL A 254 -4.68 -33.94 5.20
C VAL A 254 -3.33 -34.60 5.34
N ALA A 255 -3.04 -35.59 4.49
CA ALA A 255 -1.78 -36.33 4.55
C ALA A 255 -0.68 -35.72 3.65
N ASN A 256 -1.04 -35.25 2.46
CA ASN A 256 -0.10 -34.88 1.40
C ASN A 256 -0.25 -33.41 0.96
N MET A 257 0.80 -32.87 0.29
CA MET A 257 0.81 -31.53 -0.30
C MET A 257 -0.35 -31.32 -1.28
N ASP A 258 -0.64 -32.30 -2.12
CA ASP A 258 -1.69 -32.19 -3.14
C ASP A 258 -3.09 -32.07 -2.52
N GLU A 259 -3.37 -32.83 -1.48
CA GLU A 259 -4.62 -32.74 -0.73
C GLU A 259 -4.75 -31.39 -0.02
N ALA A 260 -3.64 -30.89 0.54
CA ALA A 260 -3.59 -29.58 1.20
C ALA A 260 -3.92 -28.44 0.22
N LEU A 261 -3.30 -28.44 -0.95
CA LEU A 261 -3.57 -27.48 -2.02
C LEU A 261 -5.04 -27.51 -2.45
N LEU A 262 -5.60 -28.69 -2.65
CA LEU A 262 -7.00 -28.86 -3.04
C LEU A 262 -7.97 -28.38 -1.96
N GLU A 263 -7.65 -28.61 -0.69
CA GLU A 263 -8.48 -28.13 0.43
C GLU A 263 -8.47 -26.61 0.54
N ILE A 264 -7.30 -25.97 0.39
CA ILE A 264 -7.19 -24.51 0.36
C ILE A 264 -8.01 -23.96 -0.80
N TYR A 265 -7.89 -24.55 -1.98
CA TYR A 265 -8.63 -24.10 -3.18
C TYR A 265 -10.15 -24.18 -2.97
N ARG A 266 -10.67 -25.30 -2.43
CA ARG A 266 -12.11 -25.46 -2.14
C ARG A 266 -12.63 -24.40 -1.19
N LYS A 267 -11.84 -23.99 -0.19
CA LYS A 267 -12.22 -22.93 0.76
C LYS A 267 -12.14 -21.54 0.15
N GLN A 268 -11.19 -21.31 -0.75
CA GLN A 268 -11.03 -20.03 -1.43
C GLN A 268 -12.07 -19.79 -2.54
N ARG A 269 -12.39 -20.85 -3.30
CA ARG A 269 -13.33 -20.83 -4.43
C ARG A 269 -14.38 -21.94 -4.33
N PRO A 270 -15.36 -21.76 -3.45
CA PRO A 270 -16.43 -22.75 -3.32
C PRO A 270 -17.24 -22.81 -4.64
N GLY A 271 -17.45 -24.03 -5.13
CA GLY A 271 -18.21 -24.28 -6.37
C GLY A 271 -17.38 -24.53 -7.62
N GLU A 272 -16.08 -24.26 -7.60
CA GLU A 272 -15.19 -24.65 -8.71
C GLU A 272 -14.57 -26.03 -8.45
N GLN A 273 -14.32 -26.78 -9.52
CA GLN A 273 -13.60 -28.06 -9.41
C GLN A 273 -12.12 -27.79 -9.20
N PRO A 274 -11.51 -28.24 -8.10
CA PRO A 274 -10.12 -28.01 -7.84
C PRO A 274 -9.23 -28.93 -8.69
N THR A 275 -8.22 -28.36 -9.34
CA THR A 275 -7.10 -29.07 -9.93
C THR A 275 -5.82 -28.66 -9.21
N ARG A 276 -4.82 -29.54 -9.16
CA ARG A 276 -3.54 -29.29 -8.51
C ARG A 276 -2.90 -28.00 -9.03
N ASP A 277 -2.79 -27.86 -10.36
CA ASP A 277 -2.09 -26.74 -10.97
C ASP A 277 -2.79 -25.40 -10.70
N LEU A 278 -4.13 -25.38 -10.71
CA LEU A 278 -4.90 -24.20 -10.36
C LEU A 278 -4.76 -23.83 -8.87
N ALA A 279 -4.70 -24.83 -8.00
CA ALA A 279 -4.53 -24.61 -6.56
C ALA A 279 -3.14 -24.07 -6.24
N GLN A 280 -2.10 -24.63 -6.83
CA GLN A 280 -0.73 -24.16 -6.70
C GLN A 280 -0.58 -22.74 -7.24
N SER A 281 -1.09 -22.49 -8.46
CA SER A 281 -1.08 -21.16 -9.05
C SER A 281 -1.86 -20.13 -8.23
N LEU A 282 -2.96 -20.53 -7.57
CA LEU A 282 -3.70 -19.64 -6.67
C LEU A 282 -2.84 -19.21 -5.47
N LEU A 283 -2.17 -20.18 -4.81
CA LEU A 283 -1.34 -19.91 -3.65
C LEU A 283 -0.12 -19.05 -4.02
N GLU A 284 0.58 -19.40 -5.09
CA GLU A 284 1.70 -18.63 -5.61
C GLU A 284 1.31 -17.19 -5.94
N ASN A 285 0.18 -17.01 -6.63
CA ASN A 285 -0.33 -15.69 -6.98
C ASN A 285 -0.76 -14.86 -5.74
N SER A 286 -1.16 -15.54 -4.66
CA SER A 286 -1.66 -14.84 -3.47
C SER A 286 -0.54 -14.23 -2.63
N PHE A 287 0.66 -14.85 -2.58
CA PHE A 287 1.71 -14.47 -1.63
C PHE A 287 3.10 -14.29 -2.24
N PHE A 288 3.43 -14.98 -3.34
CA PHE A 288 4.81 -15.06 -3.84
C PHE A 288 5.06 -14.30 -5.15
N ARG A 289 4.01 -13.84 -5.84
CA ARG A 289 4.17 -13.08 -7.10
C ARG A 289 4.17 -11.58 -6.87
N PRO A 290 5.26 -10.85 -7.24
CA PRO A 290 5.39 -9.40 -7.03
C PRO A 290 4.28 -8.57 -7.67
N LYS A 291 3.74 -9.00 -8.83
CA LYS A 291 2.62 -8.29 -9.49
C LYS A 291 1.32 -8.29 -8.67
N ARG A 292 1.13 -9.24 -7.75
CA ARG A 292 -0.11 -9.41 -6.98
C ARG A 292 0.03 -9.18 -5.49
N TYR A 293 1.22 -9.41 -4.95
CA TYR A 293 1.51 -9.26 -3.53
C TYR A 293 2.72 -8.36 -3.33
N ASP A 294 2.58 -7.37 -2.47
CA ASP A 294 3.62 -6.40 -2.18
C ASP A 294 3.52 -5.95 -0.72
N LEU A 295 4.58 -6.16 0.05
CA LEU A 295 4.72 -5.64 1.41
C LEU A 295 5.13 -4.17 1.42
N ALA A 296 5.65 -3.64 0.33
CA ALA A 296 6.38 -2.38 0.22
C ALA A 296 7.62 -2.32 1.15
N LYS A 297 8.52 -1.37 0.91
CA LYS A 297 9.76 -1.21 1.70
C LYS A 297 9.50 -1.07 3.21
N VAL A 298 8.47 -0.29 3.56
CA VAL A 298 8.09 -0.06 4.97
C VAL A 298 7.58 -1.34 5.62
N GLY A 299 6.73 -2.10 4.92
CA GLY A 299 6.20 -3.36 5.42
C GLY A 299 7.29 -4.40 5.61
N ARG A 300 8.20 -4.57 4.64
CA ARG A 300 9.33 -5.49 4.75
C ARG A 300 10.25 -5.11 5.91
N TYR A 301 10.59 -3.83 6.04
CA TYR A 301 11.42 -3.36 7.16
C TYR A 301 10.78 -3.66 8.53
N LYS A 302 9.48 -3.39 8.70
CA LYS A 302 8.76 -3.68 9.96
C LYS A 302 8.69 -5.18 10.23
N PHE A 303 8.46 -5.96 9.18
CA PHE A 303 8.39 -7.42 9.24
C PHE A 303 9.73 -8.01 9.71
N ASN A 304 10.82 -7.63 9.04
CA ASN A 304 12.16 -8.09 9.37
C ASN A 304 12.58 -7.69 10.79
N ARG A 305 12.29 -6.44 11.17
CA ARG A 305 12.60 -5.93 12.52
C ARG A 305 11.83 -6.67 13.62
N LYS A 306 10.55 -6.99 13.40
CA LYS A 306 9.71 -7.66 14.41
C LYS A 306 10.10 -9.13 14.59
N LEU A 307 10.41 -9.82 13.50
CA LEU A 307 10.72 -11.25 13.51
C LEU A 307 12.24 -11.56 13.55
N GLY A 308 13.09 -10.52 13.55
CA GLY A 308 14.54 -10.70 13.49
C GLY A 308 15.03 -11.35 12.20
N LEU A 309 14.33 -11.08 11.10
CA LEU A 309 14.72 -11.51 9.77
C LEU A 309 15.57 -10.41 9.12
N GLY A 310 16.73 -10.76 8.61
CA GLY A 310 17.65 -9.79 7.97
C GLY A 310 18.44 -10.45 6.84
N GLY A 311 19.34 -9.69 6.23
CA GLY A 311 20.20 -10.19 5.16
C GLY A 311 19.43 -10.47 3.86
N ASP A 312 19.30 -11.72 3.49
CA ASP A 312 18.68 -12.14 2.22
C ASP A 312 17.20 -11.72 2.07
N HIS A 313 16.52 -11.40 3.18
CA HIS A 313 15.13 -10.94 3.18
C HIS A 313 14.98 -9.43 2.91
N ASP A 314 16.05 -8.62 3.01
CA ASP A 314 15.98 -7.15 2.93
C ASP A 314 15.68 -6.73 1.50
N GLY A 315 15.36 -7.02 0.63
CA GLY A 315 14.98 -6.54 -0.73
C GLY A 315 13.73 -7.22 -1.26
N LEU A 316 13.25 -8.25 -0.57
CA LEU A 316 12.10 -9.02 -1.01
C LEU A 316 10.79 -8.31 -0.63
N MET A 317 9.98 -7.99 -1.62
CA MET A 317 8.67 -7.34 -1.41
C MET A 317 7.52 -8.36 -1.28
N THR A 318 7.79 -9.63 -1.55
CA THR A 318 6.84 -10.73 -1.39
C THR A 318 7.13 -11.52 -0.12
N LEU A 319 6.18 -12.32 0.37
CA LEU A 319 6.44 -13.26 1.45
C LEU A 319 7.36 -14.39 0.99
N THR A 320 8.05 -14.98 1.97
CA THR A 320 8.78 -16.24 1.82
C THR A 320 8.17 -17.31 2.72
N GLU A 321 8.51 -18.56 2.50
CA GLU A 321 8.06 -19.66 3.37
C GLU A 321 8.60 -19.48 4.80
N GLU A 322 9.85 -19.01 4.94
CA GLU A 322 10.46 -18.73 6.24
C GLU A 322 9.77 -17.59 6.98
N ASP A 323 9.31 -16.55 6.27
CA ASP A 323 8.49 -15.48 6.85
C ASP A 323 7.24 -16.04 7.52
N ILE A 324 6.55 -16.95 6.83
CA ILE A 324 5.32 -17.58 7.32
C ILE A 324 5.64 -18.48 8.52
N ALA A 325 6.68 -19.32 8.43
CA ALA A 325 7.06 -20.22 9.50
C ALA A 325 7.48 -19.47 10.77
N THR A 326 8.30 -18.43 10.63
CA THR A 326 8.73 -17.60 11.77
C THR A 326 7.57 -16.83 12.40
N THR A 327 6.61 -16.38 11.59
CA THR A 327 5.38 -15.73 12.09
C THR A 327 4.57 -16.70 12.95
N ILE A 328 4.41 -17.95 12.52
CA ILE A 328 3.70 -18.99 13.27
C ILE A 328 4.46 -19.32 14.56
N GLU A 329 5.78 -19.46 14.49
CA GLU A 329 6.62 -19.74 15.66
C GLU A 329 6.50 -18.64 16.71
N TYR A 330 6.57 -17.39 16.30
CA TYR A 330 6.38 -16.24 17.19
C TYR A 330 4.99 -16.26 17.86
N LEU A 331 3.92 -16.55 17.10
CA LEU A 331 2.56 -16.64 17.63
C LEU A 331 2.43 -17.74 18.68
N VAL A 332 3.00 -18.91 18.42
CA VAL A 332 2.97 -20.07 19.33
C VAL A 332 3.72 -19.75 20.63
N ARG A 333 4.91 -19.19 20.55
CA ARG A 333 5.70 -18.77 21.71
C ARG A 333 5.00 -17.68 22.53
N LEU A 334 4.40 -16.70 21.86
CA LEU A 334 3.59 -15.66 22.50
C LEU A 334 2.40 -16.27 23.26
N HIS A 335 1.75 -17.29 22.70
CA HIS A 335 0.61 -17.94 23.34
C HIS A 335 1.02 -18.80 24.54
N VAL A 336 2.18 -19.44 24.49
CA VAL A 336 2.77 -20.19 25.61
C VAL A 336 3.24 -19.26 26.73
N GLY A 337 3.44 -17.97 26.43
CA GLY A 337 3.89 -16.98 27.42
C GLY A 337 5.41 -16.81 27.48
N GLU A 338 6.11 -17.21 26.45
CA GLU A 338 7.55 -16.92 26.33
C GLU A 338 7.76 -15.42 26.07
N THR A 339 8.76 -14.83 26.70
CA THR A 339 9.08 -13.40 26.59
C THR A 339 10.15 -13.09 25.56
N SER A 340 10.84 -14.10 25.06
CA SER A 340 11.89 -13.95 24.04
C SER A 340 11.98 -15.19 23.15
N MET A 341 12.42 -15.00 21.91
CA MET A 341 12.74 -16.07 20.99
C MET A 341 14.07 -15.79 20.28
N THR A 342 14.73 -16.84 19.84
CA THR A 342 15.90 -16.73 18.97
C THR A 342 15.42 -16.67 17.53
N SER A 343 15.77 -15.62 16.81
CA SER A 343 15.44 -15.44 15.41
C SER A 343 16.26 -16.40 14.52
N PRO A 344 15.86 -16.59 13.25
CA PRO A 344 16.66 -17.35 12.28
C PRO A 344 18.07 -16.77 12.08
N THR A 345 18.28 -15.48 12.33
CA THR A 345 19.60 -14.83 12.27
C THR A 345 20.44 -15.03 13.53
N GLY A 346 19.91 -15.68 14.57
CA GLY A 346 20.57 -15.88 15.86
C GLY A 346 20.41 -14.73 16.86
N GLU A 347 19.67 -13.68 16.53
CA GLU A 347 19.36 -12.60 17.46
C GLU A 347 18.25 -12.99 18.43
N ILE A 348 18.36 -12.54 19.68
CA ILE A 348 17.29 -12.70 20.67
C ILE A 348 16.33 -11.52 20.52
N ILE A 349 15.10 -11.81 20.16
CA ILE A 349 14.05 -10.80 19.99
C ILE A 349 12.99 -10.94 21.09
N PRO A 350 12.41 -9.83 21.56
CA PRO A 350 11.31 -9.87 22.52
C PRO A 350 10.03 -10.37 21.88
N VAL A 351 9.27 -11.18 22.61
CA VAL A 351 7.96 -11.70 22.20
C VAL A 351 6.87 -10.94 22.95
N GLU A 352 6.18 -10.04 22.25
CA GLU A 352 5.19 -9.14 22.81
C GLU A 352 4.07 -8.82 21.81
N THR A 353 2.91 -8.43 22.30
CA THR A 353 1.80 -7.94 21.48
C THR A 353 2.07 -6.55 20.95
N ASP A 354 1.43 -6.21 19.83
CA ASP A 354 1.59 -4.90 19.18
C ASP A 354 0.43 -3.97 19.53
N ASP A 355 0.74 -2.71 19.79
CA ASP A 355 -0.28 -1.66 19.88
C ASP A 355 -0.66 -1.17 18.47
N ILE A 356 -1.89 -1.46 18.09
CA ILE A 356 -2.43 -1.18 16.76
C ILE A 356 -2.68 0.31 16.55
N ASP A 357 -3.01 1.05 17.62
CA ASP A 357 -3.38 2.46 17.56
C ASP A 357 -2.19 3.41 17.66
N HIS A 358 -1.02 2.88 17.99
CA HIS A 358 0.22 3.64 17.99
C HIS A 358 0.56 4.15 16.56
N PHE A 359 0.94 5.43 16.42
CA PHE A 359 1.30 6.02 15.11
C PHE A 359 2.48 5.34 14.40
N GLY A 360 3.31 4.61 15.10
CA GLY A 360 4.30 3.72 14.50
C GLY A 360 3.69 2.60 13.66
N ASN A 361 2.44 2.24 13.94
CA ASN A 361 1.68 1.17 13.29
C ASN A 361 0.55 1.67 12.38
N ARG A 362 0.26 2.97 12.45
CA ARG A 362 -0.69 3.65 11.54
C ARG A 362 0.09 4.62 10.66
N ARG A 363 -0.14 4.54 9.36
CA ARG A 363 0.46 5.45 8.40
C ARG A 363 -0.60 6.31 7.72
N LEU A 364 -0.14 7.36 7.08
CA LEU A 364 -0.97 8.25 6.32
C LEU A 364 -0.87 7.94 4.82
N ARG A 365 -2.01 7.73 4.17
CA ARG A 365 -2.16 7.77 2.73
C ARG A 365 -2.55 9.18 2.32
N THR A 366 -1.66 9.86 1.64
CA THR A 366 -1.91 11.20 1.13
C THR A 366 -2.61 11.18 -0.22
N VAL A 367 -3.03 12.32 -0.71
CA VAL A 367 -3.79 12.46 -1.96
C VAL A 367 -3.10 11.82 -3.16
N GLY A 368 -1.78 11.99 -3.29
CA GLY A 368 -1.01 11.40 -4.39
C GLY A 368 -1.11 9.88 -4.41
N GLU A 369 -0.92 9.22 -3.27
CA GLU A 369 -1.05 7.77 -3.17
C GLU A 369 -2.48 7.28 -3.43
N LEU A 370 -3.49 8.03 -2.97
CA LEU A 370 -4.89 7.67 -3.23
C LEU A 370 -5.23 7.70 -4.72
N ILE A 371 -4.79 8.74 -5.43
CA ILE A 371 -4.97 8.84 -6.88
C ILE A 371 -4.12 7.78 -7.59
N GLN A 372 -2.87 7.59 -7.17
CA GLN A 372 -1.99 6.54 -7.68
C GLN A 372 -2.67 5.17 -7.67
N ASN A 373 -3.29 4.80 -6.56
CA ASN A 373 -4.00 3.52 -6.44
C ASN A 373 -5.18 3.40 -7.41
N GLN A 374 -5.90 4.49 -7.68
CA GLN A 374 -7.00 4.48 -8.65
C GLN A 374 -6.49 4.37 -10.10
N VAL A 375 -5.42 5.08 -10.43
CA VAL A 375 -4.74 4.95 -11.72
C VAL A 375 -4.26 3.52 -11.93
N ARG A 376 -3.67 2.90 -10.90
CA ARG A 376 -3.25 1.48 -10.94
C ARG A 376 -4.42 0.54 -11.24
N VAL A 377 -5.57 0.74 -10.60
CA VAL A 377 -6.79 -0.04 -10.89
C VAL A 377 -7.23 0.12 -12.35
N GLY A 378 -7.24 1.36 -12.85
CA GLY A 378 -7.58 1.65 -14.24
C GLY A 378 -6.60 1.00 -15.23
N LEU A 379 -5.29 1.12 -14.98
CA LEU A 379 -4.23 0.53 -15.79
C LEU A 379 -4.26 -1.02 -15.76
N SER A 380 -4.53 -1.63 -14.63
CA SER A 380 -4.67 -3.09 -14.52
C SER A 380 -5.87 -3.62 -15.33
N ARG A 381 -6.98 -2.88 -15.36
CA ARG A 381 -8.12 -3.20 -16.25
C ARG A 381 -7.75 -3.05 -17.71
N MET A 382 -6.96 -2.02 -18.05
CA MET A 382 -6.45 -1.80 -19.40
C MET A 382 -5.48 -2.92 -19.82
N GLU A 383 -4.54 -3.33 -18.96
CA GLU A 383 -3.60 -4.43 -19.18
C GLU A 383 -4.32 -5.70 -19.62
N ARG A 384 -5.41 -6.06 -18.95
CA ARG A 384 -6.20 -7.24 -19.32
C ARG A 384 -6.75 -7.16 -20.74
N VAL A 385 -7.27 -5.99 -21.12
CA VAL A 385 -7.80 -5.75 -22.46
C VAL A 385 -6.69 -5.75 -23.52
N VAL A 386 -5.53 -5.16 -23.20
CA VAL A 386 -4.34 -5.18 -24.08
C VAL A 386 -3.90 -6.60 -24.34
N ARG A 387 -3.78 -7.42 -23.29
CA ARG A 387 -3.37 -8.83 -23.41
C ARG A 387 -4.36 -9.66 -24.27
N GLU A 388 -5.65 -9.44 -24.09
CA GLU A 388 -6.69 -10.07 -24.90
C GLU A 388 -6.59 -9.64 -26.37
N ARG A 389 -6.36 -8.35 -26.64
CA ARG A 389 -6.20 -7.85 -28.02
C ARG A 389 -4.93 -8.36 -28.68
N MET A 390 -3.81 -8.46 -27.97
CA MET A 390 -2.58 -9.05 -28.50
C MET A 390 -2.79 -10.48 -28.96
N THR A 391 -3.63 -11.25 -28.25
CA THR A 391 -3.93 -12.65 -28.60
C THR A 391 -4.88 -12.79 -29.81
N THR A 392 -5.77 -11.80 -30.01
CA THR A 392 -6.84 -11.90 -31.02
C THR A 392 -6.56 -11.17 -32.32
N GLN A 393 -5.61 -10.21 -32.34
CA GLN A 393 -5.28 -9.42 -33.53
C GLN A 393 -4.07 -9.98 -34.26
N ASP A 394 -4.03 -9.77 -35.60
CA ASP A 394 -2.91 -10.16 -36.45
C ASP A 394 -1.66 -9.31 -36.12
N ALA A 395 -0.55 -9.97 -35.83
CA ALA A 395 0.69 -9.35 -35.36
C ALA A 395 1.25 -8.24 -36.29
N GLU A 396 1.06 -8.34 -37.59
CA GLU A 396 1.54 -7.35 -38.57
C GLU A 396 0.75 -6.05 -38.54
N SER A 397 -0.54 -6.10 -38.22
CA SER A 397 -1.45 -4.94 -38.21
C SER A 397 -1.47 -4.19 -36.89
N ILE A 398 -0.83 -4.71 -35.84
CA ILE A 398 -0.84 -4.15 -34.50
C ILE A 398 -0.08 -2.82 -34.44
N THR A 399 -0.75 -1.82 -33.87
CA THR A 399 -0.14 -0.53 -33.48
C THR A 399 -0.35 -0.30 -31.99
N PRO A 400 0.56 0.41 -31.27
CA PRO A 400 0.38 0.73 -29.85
C PRO A 400 -0.97 1.38 -29.54
N THR A 401 -1.42 2.28 -30.40
CA THR A 401 -2.71 2.97 -30.25
C THR A 401 -3.93 2.05 -30.42
N SER A 402 -3.86 1.02 -31.25
CA SER A 402 -4.96 0.05 -31.43
C SER A 402 -5.12 -0.89 -30.23
N LEU A 403 -4.00 -1.20 -29.55
CA LEU A 403 -3.99 -2.06 -28.38
C LEU A 403 -4.54 -1.36 -27.14
N ILE A 404 -4.19 -0.08 -26.94
CA ILE A 404 -4.49 0.65 -25.72
C ILE A 404 -5.95 1.14 -25.71
N ASN A 405 -6.70 0.75 -24.69
CA ASN A 405 -8.02 1.29 -24.42
C ASN A 405 -7.97 2.15 -23.16
N VAL A 406 -8.08 3.44 -23.32
CA VAL A 406 -7.93 4.45 -22.24
C VAL A 406 -9.18 4.59 -21.36
N ARG A 407 -10.34 4.11 -21.81
CA ARG A 407 -11.62 4.25 -21.10
C ARG A 407 -11.60 3.73 -19.66
N PRO A 408 -11.00 2.56 -19.34
CA PRO A 408 -10.93 2.07 -17.96
C PRO A 408 -10.17 2.99 -17.02
N VAL A 409 -9.11 3.64 -17.49
CA VAL A 409 -8.30 4.58 -16.69
C VAL A 409 -9.10 5.85 -16.40
N SER A 410 -9.66 6.47 -17.42
CA SER A 410 -10.50 7.66 -17.28
C SER A 410 -11.73 7.40 -16.42
N ALA A 411 -12.33 6.21 -16.52
CA ALA A 411 -13.47 5.80 -15.70
C ALA A 411 -13.08 5.66 -14.23
N ALA A 412 -11.94 5.04 -13.91
CA ALA A 412 -11.47 4.87 -12.54
C ALA A 412 -11.16 6.22 -11.86
N ILE A 413 -10.54 7.15 -12.58
CA ILE A 413 -10.27 8.50 -12.08
C ILE A 413 -11.58 9.26 -11.84
N ARG A 414 -12.51 9.21 -12.78
CA ARG A 414 -13.83 9.86 -12.67
C ARG A 414 -14.64 9.29 -11.50
N GLU A 415 -14.63 7.98 -11.32
CA GLU A 415 -15.29 7.30 -10.20
C GLU A 415 -14.73 7.76 -8.85
N PHE A 416 -13.40 7.88 -8.74
CA PHE A 416 -12.76 8.34 -7.51
C PHE A 416 -13.16 9.76 -7.15
N PHE A 417 -13.01 10.73 -8.05
CA PHE A 417 -13.33 12.13 -7.77
C PHE A 417 -14.83 12.38 -7.59
N GLY A 418 -15.69 11.62 -8.28
CA GLY A 418 -17.14 11.80 -8.25
C GLY A 418 -17.83 11.10 -7.08
N SER A 419 -17.42 9.89 -6.72
CA SER A 419 -18.17 9.02 -5.80
C SER A 419 -17.37 8.49 -4.60
N SER A 420 -16.05 8.72 -4.52
CA SER A 420 -15.27 8.26 -3.37
C SER A 420 -15.63 9.04 -2.10
N GLN A 421 -15.70 8.31 -0.99
CA GLN A 421 -15.92 8.88 0.34
C GLN A 421 -14.80 9.87 0.76
N LEU A 422 -13.61 9.76 0.19
CA LEU A 422 -12.46 10.62 0.49
C LEU A 422 -12.42 11.88 -0.38
N SER A 423 -13.15 11.92 -1.51
CA SER A 423 -13.31 13.11 -2.33
C SER A 423 -14.56 13.86 -1.87
N GLN A 424 -14.38 14.98 -1.16
CA GLN A 424 -15.46 15.73 -0.51
C GLN A 424 -15.59 17.12 -1.11
N PHE A 425 -16.79 17.69 -1.07
CA PHE A 425 -16.97 19.10 -1.37
C PHE A 425 -16.22 19.93 -0.34
N MET A 426 -15.48 20.92 -0.83
CA MET A 426 -14.75 21.84 0.05
C MET A 426 -15.71 22.65 0.92
N ASP A 427 -15.39 22.79 2.20
CA ASP A 427 -16.09 23.68 3.09
C ASP A 427 -15.68 25.14 2.81
N LEU A 428 -16.63 25.93 2.34
CA LEU A 428 -16.44 27.31 1.90
C LEU A 428 -16.97 28.36 2.89
N ASN A 429 -17.36 27.96 4.12
CA ASN A 429 -17.91 28.88 5.12
C ASN A 429 -16.95 30.04 5.44
N ASN A 430 -15.69 29.72 5.66
CA ASN A 430 -14.61 30.69 5.81
C ASN A 430 -13.25 30.07 5.41
N SER A 431 -12.22 30.90 5.28
CA SER A 431 -10.89 30.45 4.88
C SER A 431 -10.26 29.46 5.85
N LEU A 432 -10.51 29.60 7.17
CA LEU A 432 -10.00 28.69 8.18
C LEU A 432 -10.67 27.33 8.10
N SER A 433 -11.97 27.29 7.86
CA SER A 433 -12.73 26.06 7.66
C SER A 433 -12.19 25.27 6.44
N GLY A 434 -11.94 25.95 5.33
CA GLY A 434 -11.32 25.36 4.15
C GLY A 434 -9.90 24.83 4.42
N LEU A 435 -9.09 25.57 5.17
CA LEU A 435 -7.76 25.12 5.56
C LEU A 435 -7.82 23.86 6.44
N THR A 436 -8.68 23.85 7.45
CA THR A 436 -8.89 22.70 8.35
C THR A 436 -9.35 21.48 7.56
N HIS A 437 -10.25 21.65 6.59
CA HIS A 437 -10.73 20.55 5.73
C HIS A 437 -9.59 19.91 4.92
N LYS A 438 -8.66 20.67 4.39
CA LYS A 438 -7.49 20.16 3.64
C LYS A 438 -6.50 19.40 4.53
N ARG A 439 -6.47 19.70 5.83
CA ARG A 439 -5.61 19.06 6.83
C ARG A 439 -6.29 17.91 7.57
N ARG A 440 -7.54 17.61 7.24
CA ARG A 440 -8.32 16.53 7.87
C ARG A 440 -7.71 15.17 7.55
N LEU A 441 -7.72 14.27 8.54
CA LEU A 441 -7.31 12.88 8.43
C LEU A 441 -8.52 12.00 8.69
N SER A 442 -8.81 11.07 7.79
CA SER A 442 -9.94 10.15 7.93
C SER A 442 -9.45 8.72 8.05
N ALA A 443 -9.99 7.96 8.99
CA ALA A 443 -9.76 6.51 9.08
C ALA A 443 -10.73 5.69 8.21
N LEU A 444 -11.73 6.35 7.63
CA LEU A 444 -12.79 5.74 6.82
C LEU A 444 -12.35 5.61 5.35
N GLY A 445 -13.12 4.89 4.57
CA GLY A 445 -12.94 4.77 3.12
C GLY A 445 -12.34 3.44 2.67
N PRO A 446 -12.07 3.28 1.37
CA PRO A 446 -11.54 2.05 0.79
C PRO A 446 -10.19 1.65 1.43
N GLY A 447 -10.10 0.42 1.92
CA GLY A 447 -8.90 -0.07 2.63
C GLY A 447 -8.75 0.43 4.06
N GLY A 448 -9.68 1.23 4.57
CA GLY A 448 -9.77 1.69 5.94
C GLY A 448 -10.89 1.02 6.72
N LEU A 449 -11.39 1.71 7.75
CA LEU A 449 -12.49 1.24 8.61
C LEU A 449 -13.84 1.56 8.00
N SER A 450 -14.85 0.71 8.28
CA SER A 450 -16.24 1.05 8.05
C SER A 450 -16.82 1.72 9.31
N ARG A 451 -17.82 2.60 9.15
CA ARG A 451 -18.45 3.30 10.28
C ARG A 451 -18.98 2.35 11.35
N GLU A 452 -19.54 1.22 10.94
CA GLU A 452 -20.12 0.21 11.83
C GLU A 452 -19.09 -0.54 12.66
N ARG A 453 -17.84 -0.65 12.14
CA ARG A 453 -16.73 -1.37 12.80
C ARG A 453 -15.80 -0.45 13.59
N ALA A 454 -16.04 0.85 13.59
CA ALA A 454 -15.30 1.81 14.38
C ALA A 454 -15.73 1.72 15.85
N GLY A 455 -15.01 0.94 16.65
CA GLY A 455 -15.19 0.85 18.10
C GLY A 455 -14.73 2.11 18.83
N ILE A 456 -14.93 2.14 20.15
CA ILE A 456 -14.49 3.24 21.02
C ILE A 456 -12.97 3.36 20.98
N GLU A 457 -12.24 2.26 20.99
CA GLU A 457 -10.78 2.19 20.99
C GLU A 457 -10.13 2.99 19.85
N VAL A 458 -10.69 2.93 18.65
CA VAL A 458 -10.16 3.65 17.47
C VAL A 458 -10.43 5.17 17.56
N ARG A 459 -11.46 5.56 18.33
CA ARG A 459 -11.85 6.97 18.53
C ARG A 459 -11.13 7.62 19.69
N ASP A 460 -10.52 6.84 20.58
CA ASP A 460 -9.78 7.36 21.72
C ASP A 460 -8.47 8.05 21.28
N VAL A 461 -8.05 9.02 22.07
CA VAL A 461 -6.79 9.74 21.85
C VAL A 461 -5.65 8.91 22.42
N HIS A 462 -4.78 8.43 21.56
CA HIS A 462 -3.57 7.73 21.95
C HIS A 462 -2.43 8.71 22.26
N ALA A 463 -1.54 8.37 23.19
CA ALA A 463 -0.40 9.22 23.56
C ALA A 463 0.51 9.59 22.35
N SER A 464 0.68 8.69 21.40
CA SER A 464 1.46 8.92 20.17
C SER A 464 0.83 9.94 19.22
N HIS A 465 -0.44 10.34 19.43
CA HIS A 465 -1.11 11.39 18.65
C HIS A 465 -0.55 12.79 18.98
N TYR A 466 0.13 12.96 20.11
CA TYR A 466 0.67 14.24 20.53
C TYR A 466 1.58 14.87 19.46
N GLY A 467 1.29 16.12 19.12
CA GLY A 467 2.01 16.84 18.08
C GLY A 467 1.68 16.44 16.62
N ARG A 468 0.79 15.44 16.41
CA ARG A 468 0.38 14.95 15.09
C ARG A 468 -1.10 15.16 14.80
N MET A 469 -1.96 14.81 15.75
CA MET A 469 -3.40 14.99 15.64
C MET A 469 -3.91 15.89 16.75
N CYS A 470 -4.85 16.80 16.41
CA CYS A 470 -5.47 17.66 17.40
C CYS A 470 -6.45 16.84 18.28
N PRO A 471 -6.25 16.75 19.59
CA PRO A 471 -7.12 15.97 20.46
C PRO A 471 -8.53 16.57 20.61
N ILE A 472 -8.70 17.86 20.33
CA ILE A 472 -9.99 18.56 20.43
C ILE A 472 -10.86 18.23 19.22
N GLU A 473 -10.27 18.09 18.03
CA GLU A 473 -10.98 17.81 16.78
C GLU A 473 -11.16 16.29 16.55
N THR A 474 -10.47 15.44 17.31
CA THR A 474 -10.63 13.98 17.20
C THR A 474 -11.99 13.57 17.76
N PRO A 475 -12.85 12.85 16.98
CA PRO A 475 -14.21 12.52 17.39
C PRO A 475 -14.29 11.54 18.55
#